data_da974f632218614f31bbbc87a5fe25f4
#
_entry.id   da974f632218614f31bbbc87a5fe25f4
#
_cell.length_a   1.000
_cell.length_b   1.000
_cell.length_c   1.000
_cell.angle_alpha   90.00
_cell.angle_beta   90.00
_cell.angle_gamma   90.00
#
_symmetry.space_group_name_H-M   'P 1'
#
loop_
_entity.id
_entity.type
_entity.pdbx_description
1 polymer ?
#
loop_
_entity_poly.entity_id
_entity_poly.type
_entity_poly.pdbx_seq_one_letter_code
_entity_poly.pdbx_strand_id
1 'polypeptide(L)' 'MDRLKKLREDKDLYQKDIADYLKIDQSNYSNYELEKVNIPIEYLRFIANYYNTSVDYILYRSDERKPYSKSIMNWD' A
#
# COMPACT_ATOMS: atom_id res chain seq x y z
N MET A 1 7.54 -4.46 -4.46
CA MET A 1 6.67 -5.01 -3.39
C MET A 1 5.54 -5.82 -3.99
N ASP A 2 5.65 -7.12 -3.83
CA ASP A 2 4.69 -8.03 -4.44
C ASP A 2 3.28 -7.83 -3.92
N ARG A 3 3.13 -7.46 -2.64
CA ARG A 3 1.80 -7.26 -2.06
C ARG A 3 1.12 -5.99 -2.58
N LEU A 4 1.86 -4.96 -2.92
CA LEU A 4 1.28 -3.79 -3.58
C LEU A 4 0.68 -4.16 -4.92
N LYS A 5 1.43 -4.88 -5.72
CA LYS A 5 0.96 -5.34 -7.03
C LYS A 5 -0.24 -6.27 -6.89
N LYS A 6 -0.17 -7.19 -5.93
CA LYS A 6 -1.25 -8.15 -5.69
C LYS A 6 -2.55 -7.45 -5.27
N LEU A 7 -2.45 -6.51 -4.35
CA LEU A 7 -3.61 -5.75 -3.91
C LEU A 7 -4.24 -4.98 -5.08
N ARG A 8 -3.40 -4.40 -5.93
CA ARG A 8 -3.86 -3.66 -7.09
C ARG A 8 -4.56 -4.58 -8.08
N GLU A 9 -3.95 -5.72 -8.38
CA GLU A 9 -4.51 -6.69 -9.32
C GLU A 9 -5.80 -7.31 -8.80
N ASP A 10 -5.90 -7.56 -7.51
CA ASP A 10 -7.12 -8.08 -6.90
C ASP A 10 -8.33 -7.16 -7.10
N LYS A 11 -8.08 -5.87 -7.29
CA LYS A 11 -9.11 -4.87 -7.53
C LYS A 11 -9.25 -4.52 -9.00
N ASP A 12 -8.55 -5.23 -9.89
CA ASP A 12 -8.53 -4.94 -11.32
C ASP A 12 -8.11 -3.50 -11.63
N LEU A 13 -7.15 -2.98 -10.88
CA LEU A 13 -6.68 -1.62 -11.04
C LEU A 13 -5.38 -1.59 -11.82
N TYR A 14 -5.18 -0.49 -12.56
CA TYR A 14 -3.91 -0.21 -13.22
C TYR A 14 -3.02 0.61 -12.29
N GLN A 15 -1.71 0.61 -12.55
CA GLN A 15 -0.78 1.45 -11.80
C GLN A 15 -1.19 2.92 -11.85
N LYS A 16 -1.73 3.36 -12.98
CA LYS A 16 -2.19 4.73 -13.14
C LYS A 16 -3.29 5.08 -12.13
N ASP A 17 -4.18 4.14 -11.83
CA ASP A 17 -5.28 4.39 -10.89
C ASP A 17 -4.74 4.74 -9.51
N ILE A 18 -3.74 4.00 -9.05
CA ILE A 18 -3.15 4.26 -7.73
C ILE A 18 -2.28 5.51 -7.76
N ALA A 19 -1.54 5.72 -8.84
CA ALA A 19 -0.75 6.93 -8.99
C ALA A 19 -1.64 8.18 -8.94
N ASP A 20 -2.79 8.14 -9.61
CA ASP A 20 -3.75 9.24 -9.57
C ASP A 20 -4.30 9.46 -8.16
N TYR A 21 -4.59 8.37 -7.45
CA TYR A 21 -5.05 8.46 -6.07
C TYR A 21 -4.01 9.16 -5.19
N LEU A 22 -2.74 8.82 -5.38
CA LEU A 22 -1.63 9.41 -4.62
C LEU A 22 -1.18 10.76 -5.17
N LYS A 23 -1.72 11.17 -6.32
CA LYS A 23 -1.35 12.42 -7.00
C LYS A 23 0.12 12.47 -7.38
N ILE A 24 0.63 11.36 -7.88
CA ILE A 24 2.00 11.24 -8.36
C ILE A 24 2.00 10.66 -9.77
N ASP A 25 3.14 10.74 -10.43
CA ASP A 25 3.28 10.16 -11.77
C ASP A 25 3.25 8.64 -11.71
N GLN A 26 2.69 8.04 -12.76
CA GLN A 26 2.65 6.58 -12.86
C GLN A 26 4.05 5.96 -12.79
N SER A 27 5.04 6.60 -13.41
CA SER A 27 6.41 6.08 -13.40
C SER A 27 6.98 6.06 -11.98
N ASN A 28 6.66 7.06 -11.15
CA ASN A 28 7.07 7.07 -9.76
C ASN A 28 6.44 5.94 -8.99
N TYR A 29 5.15 5.72 -9.19
CA TYR A 29 4.46 4.62 -8.52
C TYR A 29 5.03 3.28 -8.97
N SER A 30 5.30 3.13 -10.26
CA SER A 30 5.89 1.89 -10.79
C SER A 30 7.22 1.57 -10.12
N ASN A 31 8.03 2.60 -9.87
CA ASN A 31 9.30 2.41 -9.17
C ASN A 31 9.10 1.91 -7.74
N TYR A 32 8.00 2.29 -7.09
CA TYR A 32 7.68 1.77 -5.77
C TYR A 32 7.31 0.29 -5.84
N GLU A 33 6.49 -0.11 -6.80
CA GLU A 33 6.15 -1.54 -6.96
C GLU A 33 7.38 -2.38 -7.28
N LEU A 34 8.30 -1.84 -8.06
CA LEU A 34 9.52 -2.52 -8.45
C LEU A 34 10.63 -2.42 -7.41
N GLU A 35 10.39 -1.70 -6.33
CA GLU A 35 11.36 -1.48 -5.24
C GLU A 35 12.65 -0.82 -5.70
N LYS A 36 12.58 -0.03 -6.77
CA LYS A 36 13.73 0.76 -7.21
C LYS A 36 13.99 1.96 -6.32
N VAL A 37 12.97 2.44 -5.64
CA VAL A 37 13.07 3.51 -4.63
C VAL A 37 12.19 3.14 -3.46
N ASN A 38 12.53 3.68 -2.28
CA ASN A 38 11.74 3.44 -1.08
C ASN A 38 10.46 4.26 -1.13
N ILE A 39 9.34 3.63 -0.81
CA ILE A 39 8.06 4.33 -0.75
C ILE A 39 7.96 5.08 0.58
N PRO A 40 7.58 6.38 0.55
CA PRO A 40 7.36 7.13 1.80
C PRO A 40 6.25 6.49 2.64
N ILE A 41 6.41 6.55 3.96
CA ILE A 41 5.45 5.95 4.88
C ILE A 41 4.04 6.56 4.71
N GLU A 42 3.98 7.83 4.36
CA GLU A 42 2.70 8.50 4.12
C GLU A 42 1.93 7.86 2.98
N TYR A 43 2.62 7.51 1.90
CA TYR A 43 1.98 6.82 0.77
C TYR A 43 1.55 5.42 1.16
N LEU A 44 2.36 4.72 1.96
CA LEU A 44 1.98 3.42 2.47
C LEU A 44 0.68 3.48 3.28
N ARG A 45 0.54 4.51 4.11
CA ARG A 45 -0.69 4.71 4.89
C ARG A 45 -1.90 4.96 3.99
N PHE A 46 -1.75 5.81 2.99
CA PHE A 46 -2.84 6.08 2.04
C PHE A 46 -3.23 4.82 1.29
N ILE A 47 -2.25 4.05 0.84
CA ILE A 47 -2.50 2.81 0.12
C ILE A 47 -3.18 1.78 1.02
N ALA A 48 -2.71 1.66 2.25
CA ALA A 48 -3.32 0.74 3.22
C ALA A 48 -4.78 1.09 3.46
N ASN A 49 -5.08 2.37 3.63
CA ASN A 49 -6.46 2.82 3.79
C ASN A 49 -7.30 2.53 2.54
N TYR A 50 -6.73 2.78 1.38
CA TYR A 50 -7.43 2.56 0.12
C TYR A 50 -7.86 1.11 -0.05
N TYR A 51 -6.97 0.19 0.31
CA TYR A 51 -7.23 -1.25 0.18
C TYR A 51 -7.83 -1.88 1.44
N ASN A 52 -8.08 -1.08 2.47
CA ASN A 52 -8.59 -1.57 3.74
C ASN A 52 -7.71 -2.67 4.32
N THR A 53 -6.42 -2.40 4.39
CA THR A 53 -5.43 -3.32 4.93
C THR A 53 -4.46 -2.55 5.83
N SER A 54 -3.41 -3.19 6.29
CA SER A 54 -2.42 -2.57 7.15
C SER A 54 -1.11 -2.34 6.41
N VAL A 55 -0.34 -1.35 6.87
CA VAL A 55 1.02 -1.14 6.38
C VAL A 55 1.87 -2.38 6.65
N ASP A 56 1.69 -3.03 7.79
CA ASP A 56 2.44 -4.23 8.14
C ASP A 56 2.19 -5.36 7.14
N TYR A 57 0.95 -5.52 6.70
CA TYR A 57 0.66 -6.52 5.67
C TYR A 57 1.40 -6.20 4.37
N ILE A 58 1.38 -4.93 3.96
CA ILE A 58 2.06 -4.50 2.72
C ILE A 58 3.56 -4.78 2.81
N LEU A 59 4.14 -4.60 4.01
CA LEU A 59 5.58 -4.79 4.24
C LEU A 59 5.94 -6.23 4.61
N TYR A 60 5.00 -7.17 4.51
CA TYR A 60 5.22 -8.59 4.88
C TYR A 60 5.51 -8.80 6.35
N ARG A 61 5.09 -7.87 7.20
CA ARG A 61 5.26 -8.03 8.66
C ARG A 61 4.11 -8.79 9.29
N SER A 62 3.01 -8.99 8.55
CA SER A 62 1.82 -9.64 9.06
C SER A 62 1.13 -10.37 7.91
N ASP A 63 0.51 -11.50 8.20
CA ASP A 63 -0.35 -12.20 7.25
C ASP A 63 -1.79 -11.73 7.33
N GLU A 64 -2.12 -10.90 8.32
CA GLU A 64 -3.47 -10.38 8.52
C GLU A 64 -3.72 -9.21 7.57
N ARG A 65 -4.60 -9.42 6.60
CA ARG A 65 -4.92 -8.40 5.59
C ARG A 65 -5.80 -7.29 6.14
N LYS A 66 -6.57 -7.57 7.18
CA LYS A 66 -7.45 -6.57 7.77
C LYS A 66 -6.66 -5.60 8.62
N PRO A 67 -7.09 -4.33 8.70
CA PRO A 67 -6.43 -3.37 9.58
C PRO A 67 -6.52 -3.83 11.03
N TYR A 68 -5.52 -3.46 11.82
CA TYR A 68 -5.55 -3.71 13.26
C TYR A 68 -6.70 -2.93 13.90
N SER A 69 -7.28 -3.49 14.96
CA SER A 69 -8.30 -2.77 15.68
C SER A 69 -7.68 -1.59 16.44
N LYS A 70 -8.50 -0.57 16.72
CA LYS A 70 -8.02 0.61 17.43
C LYS A 70 -7.54 0.29 18.84
N SER A 71 -8.14 -0.71 19.46
CA SER A 71 -7.73 -1.11 20.80
C SER A 71 -6.31 -1.67 20.84
N ILE A 72 -5.86 -2.25 19.76
CA ILE A 72 -4.51 -2.76 19.63
C ILE A 72 -3.53 -1.61 19.37
N MET A 73 -4.01 -0.54 18.77
CA MET A 73 -3.18 0.58 18.35
C MET A 73 -3.00 1.64 19.42
N ASN A 74 -3.53 1.43 20.61
CA ASN A 74 -3.47 2.44 21.67
C ASN A 74 -2.06 2.79 22.12
N TRP A 75 -1.14 1.90 21.90
CA TRP A 75 0.24 2.08 22.33
C TRP A 75 1.09 2.84 21.32
N ASP A 76 0.53 3.20 20.23
CA ASP A 76 1.26 3.94 19.19
C ASP A 76 1.65 5.37 19.62
#